data_91ab6e55951a60d7e9f0f6dbd84cb1f4
#
_entry.id   91ab6e55951a60d7e9f0f6dbd84cb1f4
#
_cell.length_a   1.000
_cell.length_b   1.000
_cell.length_c   1.000
_cell.angle_alpha   90.00
_cell.angle_beta   90.00
_cell.angle_gamma   90.00
#
_symmetry.space_group_name_H-M   'P 1'
#
loop_
_entity.id
_entity.type
_entity.pdbx_description
1 polymer ?
#
loop_
_entity_poly.entity_id
_entity_poly.type
_entity_poly.pdbx_seq_one_letter_code
_entity_poly.pdbx_strand_id
1 'polypeptide(L)'
;MKLLAFETATEACSVALYVDGQVLERFEIAPRRHAELSLPWAEALLAEAGVARSQLDAIALGRGPGAFTGVRLAIAIAQGIALALDRPLVPVSTLQVLALRAPAGADLVLSSIDARMGEVYVARQVRVDGQWQLRGEEIVCAPEAVVLPEGTRWFGVGTGFGAADGLLATRLADQLDGVDAQALPRASDLLTLAVPAFARGEGMAPERVEPAYLRNNVALTLVEQHAARAAKTAR
;
A
#
# COMPACT_ATOMS: atom_id res chain seq x y z
N MET A 1 15.14 -1.49 -18.90
CA MET A 1 14.88 -1.58 -17.46
C MET A 1 13.76 -2.58 -17.21
N LYS A 2 13.97 -3.51 -16.29
CA LYS A 2 13.01 -4.59 -15.98
C LYS A 2 12.80 -4.68 -14.47
N LEU A 3 11.59 -4.40 -14.00
CA LEU A 3 11.21 -4.45 -12.58
C LEU A 3 10.02 -5.38 -12.39
N LEU A 4 10.11 -6.27 -11.40
CA LEU A 4 9.00 -7.10 -10.94
C LEU A 4 8.41 -6.49 -9.67
N ALA A 5 7.08 -6.38 -9.57
CA ALA A 5 6.41 -5.72 -8.46
C ALA A 5 5.37 -6.60 -7.78
N PHE A 6 5.27 -6.48 -6.45
CA PHE A 6 4.30 -7.19 -5.61
C PHE A 6 3.52 -6.21 -4.74
N GLU A 7 2.19 -6.27 -4.81
CA GLU A 7 1.31 -5.55 -3.90
C GLU A 7 0.27 -6.53 -3.31
N THR A 8 0.37 -6.76 -2.02
CA THR A 8 -0.45 -7.76 -1.30
C THR A 8 -0.95 -7.22 0.06
N ALA A 9 -0.90 -5.89 0.26
CA ALA A 9 -1.21 -5.27 1.54
C ALA A 9 -2.71 -5.18 1.86
N THR A 10 -3.59 -5.49 0.91
CA THR A 10 -5.06 -5.48 1.06
C THR A 10 -5.65 -6.85 0.73
N GLU A 11 -6.97 -6.93 0.50
CA GLU A 11 -7.63 -8.14 0.00
C GLU A 11 -7.30 -8.47 -1.45
N ALA A 12 -6.71 -7.55 -2.19
CA ALA A 12 -6.23 -7.78 -3.54
C ALA A 12 -4.82 -8.38 -3.53
N CYS A 13 -4.60 -9.34 -4.40
CA CYS A 13 -3.27 -9.80 -4.82
C CYS A 13 -2.97 -9.16 -6.17
N SER A 14 -1.85 -8.46 -6.28
CA SER A 14 -1.40 -7.87 -7.54
C SER A 14 0.08 -8.12 -7.73
N VAL A 15 0.45 -8.56 -8.94
CA VAL A 15 1.83 -8.73 -9.39
C VAL A 15 1.96 -8.11 -10.76
N ALA A 16 3.00 -7.31 -10.98
CA ALA A 16 3.23 -6.68 -12.27
C ALA A 16 4.70 -6.76 -12.68
N LEU A 17 4.93 -6.75 -13.97
CA LEU A 17 6.25 -6.73 -14.59
C LEU A 17 6.35 -5.52 -15.52
N TYR A 18 7.34 -4.68 -15.28
CA TYR A 18 7.74 -3.60 -16.17
C TYR A 18 8.89 -4.05 -17.05
N VAL A 19 8.76 -3.88 -18.38
CA VAL A 19 9.80 -4.17 -19.35
C VAL A 19 9.89 -3.00 -20.33
N ASP A 20 10.91 -2.17 -20.21
CA ASP A 20 11.27 -1.12 -21.18
C ASP A 20 10.10 -0.23 -21.63
N GLY A 21 9.23 0.18 -20.72
CA GLY A 21 8.07 1.04 -20.96
C GLY A 21 6.73 0.31 -21.02
N GLN A 22 6.72 -1.01 -21.09
CA GLN A 22 5.51 -1.82 -21.05
C GLN A 22 5.27 -2.41 -19.66
N VAL A 23 4.00 -2.50 -19.25
CA VAL A 23 3.58 -3.11 -17.98
C VAL A 23 2.63 -4.26 -18.26
N LEU A 24 2.94 -5.42 -17.73
CA LEU A 24 2.07 -6.60 -17.65
C LEU A 24 1.62 -6.77 -16.21
N GLU A 25 0.36 -7.10 -15.96
CA GLU A 25 -0.18 -7.26 -14.60
C GLU A 25 -1.08 -8.49 -14.49
N ARG A 26 -1.07 -9.10 -13.29
CA ARG A 26 -2.10 -10.01 -12.78
C ARG A 26 -2.70 -9.37 -11.53
N PHE A 27 -4.03 -9.34 -11.46
CA PHE A 27 -4.77 -8.75 -10.36
C PHE A 27 -6.03 -9.58 -10.06
N GLU A 28 -6.27 -9.88 -8.79
CA GLU A 28 -7.48 -10.55 -8.33
C GLU A 28 -7.80 -10.12 -6.89
N ILE A 29 -9.06 -9.94 -6.56
CA ILE A 29 -9.51 -9.87 -5.17
C ILE A 29 -9.50 -11.29 -4.64
N ALA A 30 -8.46 -11.66 -3.89
CA ALA A 30 -8.16 -13.04 -3.52
C ALA A 30 -7.78 -13.16 -2.03
N PRO A 31 -8.72 -12.86 -1.11
CA PRO A 31 -8.42 -12.92 0.31
C PRO A 31 -7.83 -14.28 0.70
N ARG A 32 -6.69 -14.27 1.42
CA ARG A 32 -5.93 -15.44 1.90
C ARG A 32 -5.21 -16.28 0.83
N ARG A 33 -5.33 -15.94 -0.46
CA ARG A 33 -4.67 -16.66 -1.55
C ARG A 33 -3.40 -15.99 -2.06
N HIS A 34 -2.98 -14.88 -1.46
CA HIS A 34 -1.81 -14.11 -1.91
C HIS A 34 -0.54 -14.96 -2.04
N ALA A 35 -0.27 -15.83 -1.06
CA ALA A 35 0.92 -16.71 -1.09
C ALA A 35 0.82 -17.76 -2.22
N GLU A 36 -0.37 -18.24 -2.53
CA GLU A 36 -0.63 -19.19 -3.61
C GLU A 36 -0.42 -18.54 -4.98
N LEU A 37 -0.80 -17.28 -5.13
CA LEU A 37 -0.87 -16.60 -6.43
C LEU A 37 0.42 -15.85 -6.80
N SER A 38 1.10 -15.25 -5.83
CA SER A 38 2.17 -14.28 -6.10
C SER A 38 3.32 -14.83 -6.94
N LEU A 39 3.91 -15.95 -6.56
CA LEU A 39 5.04 -16.53 -7.28
C LEU A 39 4.63 -17.14 -8.63
N PRO A 40 3.54 -17.93 -8.76
CA PRO A 40 3.08 -18.39 -10.06
C PRO A 40 2.76 -17.26 -11.04
N TRP A 41 2.18 -16.15 -10.57
CA TRP A 41 1.92 -14.99 -11.43
C TRP A 41 3.20 -14.28 -11.87
N ALA A 42 4.18 -14.15 -10.97
CA ALA A 42 5.48 -13.61 -11.33
C ALA A 42 6.16 -14.43 -12.43
N GLU A 43 6.14 -15.77 -12.30
CA GLU A 43 6.68 -16.68 -13.32
C GLU A 43 5.94 -16.59 -14.64
N ALA A 44 4.61 -16.54 -14.59
CA ALA A 44 3.78 -16.39 -15.79
C ALA A 44 4.06 -15.08 -16.54
N LEU A 45 4.19 -13.96 -15.81
CA LEU A 45 4.50 -12.65 -16.41
C LEU A 45 5.89 -12.62 -17.03
N LEU A 46 6.88 -13.20 -16.37
CA LEU A 46 8.24 -13.32 -16.91
C LEU A 46 8.27 -14.17 -18.19
N ALA A 47 7.56 -15.30 -18.20
CA ALA A 47 7.46 -16.17 -19.35
C ALA A 47 6.73 -15.47 -20.51
N GLU A 48 5.63 -14.78 -20.26
CA GLU A 48 4.85 -14.00 -21.23
C GLU A 48 5.70 -12.90 -21.90
N ALA A 49 6.52 -12.23 -21.09
CA ALA A 49 7.43 -11.19 -21.58
C ALA A 49 8.72 -11.73 -22.22
N GLY A 50 9.00 -13.04 -22.16
CA GLY A 50 10.25 -13.62 -22.61
C GLY A 50 11.47 -13.15 -21.80
N VAL A 51 11.27 -12.80 -20.53
CA VAL A 51 12.32 -12.25 -19.62
C VAL A 51 12.81 -13.35 -18.67
N ALA A 52 14.11 -13.61 -18.67
CA ALA A 52 14.71 -14.47 -17.67
C ALA A 52 14.81 -13.76 -16.30
N ARG A 53 14.69 -14.49 -15.19
CA ARG A 53 14.80 -13.93 -13.83
C ARG A 53 16.09 -13.12 -13.63
N SER A 54 17.22 -13.57 -14.19
CA SER A 54 18.52 -12.90 -14.11
C SER A 54 18.58 -11.54 -14.83
N GLN A 55 17.61 -11.24 -15.69
CA GLN A 55 17.51 -9.96 -16.41
C GLN A 55 16.73 -8.89 -15.63
N LEU A 56 16.18 -9.23 -14.47
CA LEU A 56 15.55 -8.23 -13.61
C LEU A 56 16.61 -7.28 -13.04
N ASP A 57 16.31 -5.99 -13.07
CA ASP A 57 17.17 -4.93 -12.55
C ASP A 57 16.87 -4.64 -11.07
N ALA A 58 15.60 -4.74 -10.65
CA ALA A 58 15.16 -4.54 -9.28
C ALA A 58 13.82 -5.25 -9.02
N ILE A 59 13.48 -5.41 -7.73
CA ILE A 59 12.17 -5.86 -7.28
C ILE A 59 11.48 -4.72 -6.53
N ALA A 60 10.28 -4.35 -6.94
CA ALA A 60 9.46 -3.36 -6.26
C ALA A 60 8.41 -4.05 -5.36
N LEU A 61 8.03 -3.39 -4.28
CA LEU A 61 7.03 -3.95 -3.36
C LEU A 61 6.27 -2.87 -2.60
N GLY A 62 4.99 -3.18 -2.30
CA GLY A 62 4.23 -2.42 -1.32
C GLY A 62 4.70 -2.76 0.09
N ARG A 63 5.26 -1.76 0.80
CA ARG A 63 5.75 -1.96 2.17
C ARG A 63 4.67 -1.74 3.25
N GLY A 64 3.43 -1.57 2.83
CA GLY A 64 2.32 -1.15 3.69
C GLY A 64 2.19 0.39 3.80
N PRO A 65 1.32 0.88 4.69
CA PRO A 65 0.55 0.13 5.68
C PRO A 65 -0.56 -0.73 5.05
N GLY A 66 -1.03 -1.73 5.81
CA GLY A 66 -2.10 -2.62 5.35
C GLY A 66 -2.23 -3.88 6.22
N ALA A 67 -2.79 -4.94 5.65
CA ALA A 67 -2.96 -6.22 6.32
C ALA A 67 -1.61 -6.82 6.77
N PHE A 68 -1.50 -7.13 8.05
CA PHE A 68 -0.27 -7.60 8.70
C PHE A 68 0.45 -8.74 7.94
N THR A 69 -0.30 -9.75 7.53
CA THR A 69 0.25 -10.91 6.81
C THR A 69 0.61 -10.54 5.37
N GLY A 70 -0.25 -9.75 4.71
CA GLY A 70 -0.04 -9.37 3.31
C GLY A 70 1.21 -8.52 3.10
N VAL A 71 1.41 -7.50 3.94
CA VAL A 71 2.62 -6.65 3.87
C VAL A 71 3.90 -7.48 4.07
N ARG A 72 3.91 -8.37 5.06
CA ARG A 72 5.09 -9.22 5.30
C ARG A 72 5.33 -10.23 4.19
N LEU A 73 4.26 -10.71 3.56
CA LEU A 73 4.37 -11.62 2.42
C LEU A 73 5.05 -10.94 1.23
N ALA A 74 4.62 -9.72 0.85
CA ALA A 74 5.28 -8.95 -0.22
C ALA A 74 6.77 -8.76 0.06
N ILE A 75 7.11 -8.35 1.29
CA ILE A 75 8.50 -8.14 1.72
C ILE A 75 9.29 -9.45 1.63
N ALA A 76 8.77 -10.54 2.20
CA ALA A 76 9.49 -11.83 2.22
C ALA A 76 9.73 -12.39 0.81
N ILE A 77 8.72 -12.32 -0.07
CA ILE A 77 8.86 -12.74 -1.47
C ILE A 77 9.90 -11.87 -2.18
N ALA A 78 9.78 -10.55 -2.07
CA ALA A 78 10.70 -9.61 -2.72
C ALA A 78 12.14 -9.77 -2.20
N GLN A 79 12.34 -9.92 -0.89
CA GLN A 79 13.64 -10.18 -0.29
C GLN A 79 14.25 -11.49 -0.78
N GLY A 80 13.46 -12.58 -0.80
CA GLY A 80 13.94 -13.88 -1.29
C GLY A 80 14.41 -13.83 -2.74
N ILE A 81 13.64 -13.18 -3.62
CA ILE A 81 14.03 -13.01 -5.03
C ILE A 81 15.26 -12.10 -5.17
N ALA A 82 15.25 -10.97 -4.49
CA ALA A 82 16.32 -9.98 -4.56
C ALA A 82 17.65 -10.53 -4.06
N LEU A 83 17.66 -11.26 -2.96
CA LEU A 83 18.87 -11.95 -2.44
C LEU A 83 19.37 -13.04 -3.39
N ALA A 84 18.48 -13.84 -3.98
CA ALA A 84 18.87 -14.88 -4.91
C ALA A 84 19.46 -14.35 -6.22
N LEU A 85 19.08 -13.11 -6.63
CA LEU A 85 19.48 -12.50 -7.89
C LEU A 85 20.53 -11.39 -7.72
N ASP A 86 20.91 -11.07 -6.48
CA ASP A 86 21.76 -9.90 -6.15
C ASP A 86 21.17 -8.60 -6.74
N ARG A 87 19.92 -8.30 -6.39
CA ARG A 87 19.21 -7.12 -6.91
C ARG A 87 18.69 -6.26 -5.76
N PRO A 88 18.60 -4.92 -5.95
CA PRO A 88 18.01 -4.02 -4.97
C PRO A 88 16.50 -4.16 -4.90
N LEU A 89 15.92 -3.74 -3.78
CA LEU A 89 14.50 -3.55 -3.58
C LEU A 89 14.12 -2.08 -3.72
N VAL A 90 12.92 -1.83 -4.23
CA VAL A 90 12.29 -0.52 -4.28
C VAL A 90 10.96 -0.57 -3.50
N PRO A 91 11.00 -0.30 -2.18
CA PRO A 91 9.79 -0.30 -1.36
C PRO A 91 9.00 0.99 -1.58
N VAL A 92 7.68 0.85 -1.77
CA VAL A 92 6.75 1.96 -1.96
C VAL A 92 5.65 1.88 -0.91
N SER A 93 5.19 3.02 -0.43
CA SER A 93 4.02 3.05 0.47
C SER A 93 2.76 2.59 -0.26
N THR A 94 2.02 1.67 0.35
CA THR A 94 0.73 1.22 -0.17
C THR A 94 -0.30 2.36 -0.26
N LEU A 95 -0.26 3.35 0.64
CA LEU A 95 -1.11 4.52 0.57
C LEU A 95 -0.74 5.45 -0.60
N GLN A 96 0.55 5.54 -0.97
CA GLN A 96 0.96 6.24 -2.18
C GLN A 96 0.50 5.51 -3.44
N VAL A 97 0.65 4.19 -3.48
CA VAL A 97 0.15 3.37 -4.59
C VAL A 97 -1.35 3.57 -4.76
N LEU A 98 -2.09 3.55 -3.66
CA LEU A 98 -3.54 3.73 -3.66
C LEU A 98 -3.97 5.12 -4.19
N ALA A 99 -3.18 6.17 -3.97
CA ALA A 99 -3.47 7.51 -4.49
C ALA A 99 -3.56 7.57 -6.02
N LEU A 100 -2.85 6.70 -6.73
CA LEU A 100 -2.89 6.62 -8.19
C LEU A 100 -4.23 6.10 -8.73
N ARG A 101 -5.10 5.57 -7.85
CA ARG A 101 -6.46 5.16 -8.20
C ARG A 101 -7.43 6.33 -8.30
N ALA A 102 -7.04 7.54 -7.88
CA ALA A 102 -7.86 8.72 -8.03
C ALA A 102 -8.06 9.07 -9.52
N PRO A 103 -9.19 9.69 -9.89
CA PRO A 103 -9.45 10.08 -11.28
C PRO A 103 -8.42 11.09 -11.79
N ALA A 104 -8.25 11.10 -13.11
CA ALA A 104 -7.42 12.10 -13.76
C ALA A 104 -7.92 13.52 -13.40
N GLY A 105 -7.02 14.39 -12.99
CA GLY A 105 -7.35 15.76 -12.56
C GLY A 105 -7.54 15.95 -11.06
N ALA A 106 -7.58 14.88 -10.25
CA ALA A 106 -7.50 15.02 -8.81
C ALA A 106 -6.04 15.31 -8.40
N ASP A 107 -5.79 16.50 -7.88
CA ASP A 107 -4.44 16.90 -7.44
C ASP A 107 -4.25 16.79 -5.92
N LEU A 108 -5.35 16.65 -5.16
CA LEU A 108 -5.37 16.43 -3.73
C LEU A 108 -6.11 15.11 -3.45
N VAL A 109 -5.40 14.11 -2.95
CA VAL A 109 -5.96 12.78 -2.68
C VAL A 109 -5.76 12.39 -1.22
N LEU A 110 -6.85 11.98 -0.57
CA LEU A 110 -6.84 11.32 0.72
C LEU A 110 -6.91 9.81 0.49
N SER A 111 -5.78 9.13 0.64
CA SER A 111 -5.75 7.66 0.60
C SER A 111 -6.09 7.11 1.97
N SER A 112 -6.99 6.12 2.03
CA SER A 112 -7.36 5.50 3.31
C SER A 112 -7.61 4.00 3.17
N ILE A 113 -7.04 3.22 4.10
CA ILE A 113 -7.22 1.76 4.19
C ILE A 113 -7.80 1.43 5.57
N ASP A 114 -8.77 0.50 5.61
CA ASP A 114 -9.30 -0.04 6.87
C ASP A 114 -8.18 -0.68 7.70
N ALA A 115 -7.85 -0.07 8.84
CA ALA A 115 -6.83 -0.56 9.76
C ALA A 115 -7.38 -1.56 10.78
N ARG A 116 -8.66 -1.92 10.68
CA ARG A 116 -9.40 -2.72 11.65
C ARG A 116 -9.54 -2.02 13.01
N MET A 117 -10.30 -2.61 13.92
CA MET A 117 -10.52 -2.11 15.29
C MET A 117 -11.11 -0.69 15.35
N GLY A 118 -11.86 -0.28 14.30
CA GLY A 118 -12.45 1.06 14.22
C GLY A 118 -11.48 2.16 13.81
N GLU A 119 -10.29 1.82 13.35
CA GLU A 119 -9.28 2.77 12.88
C GLU A 119 -9.05 2.68 11.36
N VAL A 120 -8.44 3.71 10.81
CA VAL A 120 -8.03 3.80 9.41
C VAL A 120 -6.57 4.21 9.29
N TYR A 121 -5.87 3.62 8.32
CA TYR A 121 -4.61 4.18 7.84
C TYR A 121 -4.94 5.30 6.88
N VAL A 122 -4.28 6.44 6.98
CA VAL A 122 -4.49 7.58 6.08
C VAL A 122 -3.19 8.24 5.67
N ALA A 123 -3.20 8.75 4.44
CA ALA A 123 -2.16 9.64 3.90
C ALA A 123 -2.79 10.71 3.02
N ARG A 124 -2.26 11.93 3.10
CA ARG A 124 -2.61 13.03 2.22
C ARG A 124 -1.57 13.12 1.12
N GLN A 125 -2.00 12.97 -0.14
CA GLN A 125 -1.14 13.04 -1.30
C GLN A 125 -1.48 14.29 -2.11
N VAL A 126 -0.48 14.99 -2.57
CA VAL A 126 -0.64 16.17 -3.45
C VAL A 126 0.14 15.95 -4.73
N ARG A 127 -0.39 16.40 -5.85
CA ARG A 127 0.31 16.39 -7.12
C ARG A 127 1.02 17.71 -7.33
N VAL A 128 2.35 17.67 -7.41
CA VAL A 128 3.21 18.83 -7.66
C VAL A 128 4.06 18.52 -8.89
N ASP A 129 3.97 19.36 -9.91
CA ASP A 129 4.70 19.16 -11.18
C ASP A 129 4.49 17.75 -11.79
N GLY A 130 3.25 17.25 -11.70
CA GLY A 130 2.85 15.94 -12.20
C GLY A 130 3.27 14.75 -11.34
N GLN A 131 3.97 14.97 -10.22
CA GLN A 131 4.41 13.92 -9.31
C GLN A 131 3.63 13.93 -7.99
N TRP A 132 3.32 12.74 -7.49
CA TRP A 132 2.68 12.57 -6.20
C TRP A 132 3.68 12.75 -5.06
N GLN A 133 3.33 13.60 -4.10
CA GLN A 133 4.11 13.86 -2.90
C GLN A 133 3.24 13.68 -1.66
N LEU A 134 3.81 13.03 -0.65
CA LEU A 134 3.18 12.91 0.66
C LEU A 134 3.15 14.28 1.37
N ARG A 135 1.99 14.72 1.82
CA ARG A 135 1.82 15.93 2.61
C ARG A 135 1.62 15.60 4.09
N GLY A 136 2.66 15.76 4.85
CA GLY A 136 2.72 15.36 6.26
C GLY A 136 3.15 13.90 6.41
N GLU A 137 2.57 13.20 7.33
CA GLU A 137 2.90 11.80 7.67
C GLU A 137 1.76 10.86 7.32
N GLU A 138 2.10 9.60 7.12
CA GLU A 138 1.15 8.48 7.13
C GLU A 138 0.81 8.16 8.57
N ILE A 139 -0.46 8.06 8.90
CA ILE A 139 -0.92 7.81 10.28
C ILE A 139 -1.96 6.70 10.35
N VAL A 140 -2.11 6.13 11.53
CA VAL A 140 -3.27 5.33 11.92
C VAL A 140 -4.04 6.09 13.01
N CYS A 141 -5.33 6.22 12.82
CA CYS A 141 -6.20 6.93 13.77
C CYS A 141 -7.66 6.52 13.61
N ALA A 142 -8.49 6.91 14.57
CA ALA A 142 -9.94 6.82 14.42
C ALA A 142 -10.41 7.73 13.28
N PRO A 143 -11.46 7.36 12.50
CA PRO A 143 -11.99 8.20 11.41
C PRO A 143 -12.33 9.63 11.83
N GLU A 144 -12.74 9.82 13.09
CA GLU A 144 -13.08 11.12 13.68
C GLU A 144 -11.86 12.05 13.83
N ALA A 145 -10.68 11.48 13.98
CA ALA A 145 -9.45 12.23 14.18
C ALA A 145 -8.78 12.68 12.88
N VAL A 146 -9.26 12.23 11.71
CA VAL A 146 -8.72 12.64 10.42
C VAL A 146 -9.06 14.11 10.17
N VAL A 147 -8.08 14.95 9.93
CA VAL A 147 -8.25 16.39 9.66
C VAL A 147 -7.70 16.72 8.28
N LEU A 148 -8.47 17.46 7.50
CA LEU A 148 -8.04 18.03 6.22
C LEU A 148 -7.86 19.55 6.37
N PRO A 149 -6.94 20.16 5.61
CA PRO A 149 -6.79 21.61 5.59
C PRO A 149 -8.08 22.30 5.13
N GLU A 150 -8.45 23.39 5.80
CA GLU A 150 -9.59 24.21 5.42
C GLU A 150 -9.42 24.82 4.02
N GLY A 151 -10.55 25.03 3.33
CA GLY A 151 -10.55 25.66 1.99
C GLY A 151 -9.98 24.79 0.87
N THR A 152 -9.70 23.50 1.15
CA THR A 152 -9.24 22.52 0.14
C THR A 152 -10.27 21.42 -0.04
N ARG A 153 -10.36 20.90 -1.26
CA ARG A 153 -11.22 19.75 -1.59
C ARG A 153 -10.35 18.59 -2.06
N TRP A 154 -10.67 17.41 -1.58
CA TRP A 154 -9.87 16.21 -1.75
C TRP A 154 -10.68 15.13 -2.46
N PHE A 155 -10.02 14.24 -3.19
CA PHE A 155 -10.64 13.01 -3.64
C PHE A 155 -10.25 11.87 -2.70
N GLY A 156 -11.24 11.14 -2.19
CA GLY A 156 -11.04 10.01 -1.29
C GLY A 156 -10.84 8.70 -2.06
N VAL A 157 -9.83 7.90 -1.71
CA VAL A 157 -9.62 6.58 -2.31
C VAL A 157 -9.32 5.53 -1.24
N GLY A 158 -9.95 4.36 -1.39
CA GLY A 158 -9.64 3.15 -0.63
C GLY A 158 -10.63 2.76 0.45
N THR A 159 -10.41 1.57 0.99
CA THR A 159 -11.36 0.84 1.85
C THR A 159 -11.64 1.50 3.19
N GLY A 160 -10.77 2.41 3.65
CA GLY A 160 -10.99 3.19 4.87
C GLY A 160 -12.24 4.08 4.80
N PHE A 161 -12.68 4.48 3.60
CA PHE A 161 -13.91 5.25 3.42
C PHE A 161 -15.18 4.41 3.57
N GLY A 162 -15.09 3.09 3.43
CA GLY A 162 -16.17 2.15 3.71
C GLY A 162 -16.14 1.58 5.14
N ALA A 163 -15.05 1.78 5.87
CA ALA A 163 -14.91 1.30 7.24
C ALA A 163 -15.85 2.04 8.21
N ALA A 164 -16.21 1.38 9.32
CA ALA A 164 -17.08 1.95 10.35
C ALA A 164 -18.35 2.61 9.76
N ASP A 165 -19.06 1.88 8.91
CA ASP A 165 -20.31 2.32 8.23
C ASP A 165 -20.15 3.62 7.42
N GLY A 166 -18.95 3.87 6.86
CA GLY A 166 -18.66 5.04 6.04
C GLY A 166 -18.46 6.33 6.84
N LEU A 167 -18.13 6.22 8.11
CA LEU A 167 -17.97 7.37 9.01
C LEU A 167 -16.99 8.42 8.48
N LEU A 168 -15.84 8.00 7.93
CA LEU A 168 -14.86 8.91 7.34
C LEU A 168 -15.44 9.70 6.17
N ALA A 169 -16.13 9.02 5.26
CA ALA A 169 -16.76 9.64 4.09
C ALA A 169 -17.86 10.64 4.50
N THR A 170 -18.72 10.25 5.45
CA THR A 170 -19.81 11.09 5.96
C THR A 170 -19.27 12.35 6.63
N ARG A 171 -18.26 12.20 7.49
CA ARG A 171 -17.70 13.31 8.25
C ARG A 171 -16.97 14.33 7.38
N LEU A 172 -16.33 13.88 6.32
CA LEU A 172 -15.55 14.73 5.41
C LEU A 172 -16.33 15.15 4.15
N ALA A 173 -17.63 14.87 4.06
CA ALA A 173 -18.44 15.06 2.85
C ALA A 173 -18.28 16.45 2.22
N ASP A 174 -18.26 17.52 3.02
CA ASP A 174 -18.13 18.90 2.56
C ASP A 174 -16.71 19.23 2.06
N GLN A 175 -15.72 18.40 2.38
CA GLN A 175 -14.32 18.56 1.99
C GLN A 175 -13.88 17.56 0.91
N LEU A 176 -14.79 16.71 0.43
CA LEU A 176 -14.51 15.73 -0.62
C LEU A 176 -15.21 16.10 -1.93
N ASP A 177 -14.47 15.99 -3.05
CA ASP A 177 -15.04 16.10 -4.41
C ASP A 177 -15.66 14.77 -4.87
N GLY A 178 -15.28 13.68 -4.23
CA GLY A 178 -15.78 12.35 -4.48
C GLY A 178 -15.00 11.31 -3.69
N VAL A 179 -15.54 10.08 -3.69
CA VAL A 179 -14.93 8.94 -2.97
C VAL A 179 -15.03 7.69 -3.82
N ASP A 180 -13.91 6.97 -3.98
CA ASP A 180 -13.90 5.57 -4.40
C ASP A 180 -13.49 4.68 -3.23
N ALA A 181 -14.48 4.23 -2.46
CA ALA A 181 -14.27 3.34 -1.31
C ALA A 181 -13.95 1.89 -1.71
N GLN A 182 -14.00 1.55 -3.00
CA GLN A 182 -13.66 0.22 -3.53
C GLN A 182 -12.28 0.18 -4.17
N ALA A 183 -11.59 1.32 -4.27
CA ALA A 183 -10.25 1.37 -4.83
C ALA A 183 -9.29 0.51 -4.02
N LEU A 184 -8.51 -0.31 -4.73
CA LEU A 184 -7.48 -1.16 -4.17
C LEU A 184 -6.14 -0.86 -4.84
N PRO A 185 -5.02 -0.91 -4.11
CA PRO A 185 -3.69 -0.69 -4.68
C PRO A 185 -3.34 -1.79 -5.69
N ARG A 186 -2.62 -1.41 -6.75
CA ARG A 186 -2.20 -2.31 -7.82
C ARG A 186 -0.69 -2.30 -8.00
N ALA A 187 -0.11 -3.43 -8.39
CA ALA A 187 1.30 -3.54 -8.68
C ALA A 187 1.71 -2.73 -9.93
N SER A 188 0.81 -2.53 -10.89
CA SER A 188 1.03 -1.62 -12.02
C SER A 188 1.18 -0.16 -11.59
N ASP A 189 0.33 0.29 -10.64
CA ASP A 189 0.44 1.63 -10.06
C ASP A 189 1.71 1.76 -9.21
N LEU A 190 2.09 0.70 -8.48
CA LEU A 190 3.34 0.65 -7.74
C LEU A 190 4.54 0.83 -8.67
N LEU A 191 4.55 0.21 -9.83
CA LEU A 191 5.61 0.38 -10.84
C LEU A 191 5.69 1.81 -11.36
N THR A 192 4.58 2.54 -11.46
CA THR A 192 4.58 3.97 -11.84
C THR A 192 5.40 4.82 -10.87
N LEU A 193 5.45 4.44 -9.58
CA LEU A 193 6.27 5.10 -8.56
C LEU A 193 7.68 4.51 -8.48
N ALA A 194 7.80 3.19 -8.59
CA ALA A 194 9.07 2.49 -8.38
C ALA A 194 10.07 2.68 -9.52
N VAL A 195 9.61 2.73 -10.79
CA VAL A 195 10.49 2.90 -11.95
C VAL A 195 11.29 4.20 -11.90
N PRO A 196 10.68 5.39 -11.69
CA PRO A 196 11.44 6.62 -11.54
C PRO A 196 12.27 6.65 -10.25
N ALA A 197 11.82 6.05 -9.15
CA ALA A 197 12.59 5.94 -7.92
C ALA A 197 13.87 5.12 -8.15
N PHE A 198 13.77 3.97 -8.81
CA PHE A 198 14.92 3.16 -9.17
C PHE A 198 15.87 3.90 -10.11
N ALA A 199 15.36 4.64 -11.10
CA ALA A 199 16.17 5.44 -12.01
C ALA A 199 16.97 6.56 -11.30
N ARG A 200 16.47 7.06 -10.15
CA ARG A 200 17.20 8.01 -9.28
C ARG A 200 18.19 7.34 -8.33
N GLY A 201 18.31 6.00 -8.35
CA GLY A 201 19.21 5.26 -7.46
C GLY A 201 18.64 5.04 -6.04
N GLU A 202 17.31 5.11 -5.87
CA GLU A 202 16.64 4.92 -4.57
C GLU A 202 16.42 3.44 -4.20
N GLY A 203 17.00 2.52 -4.98
CA GLY A 203 17.02 1.10 -4.62
C GLY A 203 17.83 0.86 -3.35
N MET A 204 17.36 -0.05 -2.51
CA MET A 204 18.02 -0.37 -1.24
C MET A 204 18.31 -1.86 -1.10
N ALA A 205 19.27 -2.18 -0.24
CA ALA A 205 19.62 -3.56 0.06
C ALA A 205 18.43 -4.31 0.69
N PRO A 206 18.20 -5.57 0.30
CA PRO A 206 17.01 -6.33 0.72
C PRO A 206 16.81 -6.38 2.25
N GLU A 207 17.89 -6.52 3.01
CA GLU A 207 17.86 -6.62 4.47
C GLU A 207 17.46 -5.33 5.18
N ARG A 208 17.43 -4.19 4.47
CA ARG A 208 17.05 -2.88 5.02
C ARG A 208 15.56 -2.57 4.86
N VAL A 209 14.84 -3.40 4.14
CA VAL A 209 13.41 -3.15 3.88
C VAL A 209 12.59 -3.64 5.05
N GLU A 210 11.86 -2.69 5.65
CA GLU A 210 10.97 -2.94 6.79
C GLU A 210 9.52 -2.56 6.45
N PRO A 211 8.53 -3.24 7.07
CA PRO A 211 7.14 -2.85 6.97
C PRO A 211 6.89 -1.44 7.52
N ALA A 212 5.93 -0.73 6.96
CA ALA A 212 5.43 0.53 7.54
C ALA A 212 4.63 0.22 8.81
N TYR A 213 5.28 0.28 9.96
CA TYR A 213 4.65 0.09 11.27
C TYR A 213 4.10 1.43 11.78
N LEU A 214 2.85 1.73 11.47
CA LEU A 214 2.19 2.96 11.95
C LEU A 214 1.51 2.77 13.31
N ARG A 215 1.19 1.53 13.69
CA ARG A 215 0.56 1.23 14.97
C ARG A 215 1.62 0.82 15.99
N ASN A 216 1.90 1.71 16.94
CA ASN A 216 2.91 1.46 17.99
C ASN A 216 2.37 0.67 19.19
N ASN A 217 1.04 0.63 19.42
CA ASN A 217 0.39 -0.02 20.57
C ASN A 217 -0.42 -1.23 20.12
N VAL A 218 0.24 -2.27 19.59
CA VAL A 218 -0.45 -3.49 19.08
C VAL A 218 -0.77 -4.49 20.19
N ALA A 219 -0.04 -4.45 21.29
CA ALA A 219 -0.27 -5.33 22.43
C ALA A 219 -0.36 -4.49 23.70
N LEU A 220 -1.44 -4.67 24.44
CA LEU A 220 -1.53 -4.17 25.81
C LEU A 220 -0.38 -4.76 26.63
N THR A 221 0.29 -3.94 27.39
CA THR A 221 1.24 -4.40 28.40
C THR A 221 0.53 -5.33 29.39
N LEU A 222 1.27 -6.17 30.12
CA LEU A 222 0.68 -7.05 31.14
C LEU A 222 -0.17 -6.25 32.16
N VAL A 223 0.25 -5.04 32.50
CA VAL A 223 -0.48 -4.14 33.40
C VAL A 223 -1.81 -3.70 32.81
N GLU A 224 -1.80 -3.27 31.55
CA GLU A 224 -3.01 -2.86 30.82
C GLU A 224 -3.96 -4.04 30.56
N GLN A 225 -3.44 -5.25 30.30
CA GLN A 225 -4.23 -6.48 30.18
C GLN A 225 -4.94 -6.83 31.48
N HIS A 226 -4.24 -6.71 32.63
CA HIS A 226 -4.83 -6.92 33.93
C HIS A 226 -5.90 -5.88 34.27
N ALA A 227 -5.65 -4.61 33.95
CA ALA A 227 -6.63 -3.52 34.14
C ALA A 227 -7.88 -3.73 33.26
N ALA A 228 -7.70 -4.10 31.99
CA ALA A 228 -8.81 -4.38 31.06
C ALA A 228 -9.64 -5.61 31.50
N ARG A 229 -9.00 -6.66 32.04
CA ARG A 229 -9.71 -7.82 32.62
C ARG A 229 -10.51 -7.44 33.85
N ALA A 230 -9.92 -6.68 34.77
CA ALA A 230 -10.61 -6.22 35.96
C ALA A 230 -11.85 -5.35 35.63
N ALA A 231 -11.75 -4.46 34.66
CA ALA A 231 -12.87 -3.65 34.20
C ALA A 231 -14.00 -4.45 33.54
N LYS A 232 -13.70 -5.59 32.89
CA LYS A 232 -14.71 -6.50 32.33
C LYS A 232 -15.42 -7.34 33.39
N THR A 233 -14.79 -7.63 34.51
CA THR A 233 -15.36 -8.44 35.60
C THR A 233 -16.24 -7.60 36.53
N ALA A 234 -16.15 -6.27 36.46
CA ALA A 234 -16.91 -5.31 37.24
C ALA A 234 -18.22 -4.81 36.57
N ARG A 235 -18.56 -5.34 35.40
CA ARG A 235 -19.82 -5.14 34.67
C ARG A 235 -20.64 -6.42 34.67
#